data_1866c344862ec9fb8ec952f5c5caeff6
#
_entry.id   1866c344862ec9fb8ec952f5c5caeff6
#
_cell.length_a   1.000
_cell.length_b   1.000
_cell.length_c   1.000
_cell.angle_alpha   90.00
_cell.angle_beta   90.00
_cell.angle_gamma   90.00
#
_symmetry.space_group_name_H-M   'P 1'
#
loop_
_entity.id
_entity.type
_entity.pdbx_description
1 polymer ?
#
loop_
_entity_poly.entity_id
_entity_poly.type
_entity_poly.pdbx_seq_one_letter_code
_entity_poly.pdbx_strand_id
1 'polypeptide(L)'
;VNYVRINNPEFIIDVGGENIIADVCSKFTTVCSYPCVGTPVHSAAPVVIRCFHCEGEKEDIYNSYLTSAQRVFELVTGNELSSTGDVMGEMNSLKKENDKVIILVVGNRLDSEVSEEFVDILDVVLSAEPQVFVEFIGECNGLKDRISKKDNKERYIFHGYARNLQEAMSVGDLFVNPPRTGGGTAATIALKNRTPI
;
A
#
# COMPACT_ATOMS: atom_id res chain seq x y z
N VAL A 1 9.54 -2.56 26.78
CA VAL A 1 9.18 -1.93 28.06
C VAL A 1 10.42 -1.53 28.85
N ASN A 2 11.35 -2.45 29.17
CA ASN A 2 12.56 -2.11 29.96
C ASN A 2 13.41 -1.01 29.30
N TYR A 3 13.58 -1.04 28.00
CA TYR A 3 14.30 0.02 27.25
C TYR A 3 13.65 1.40 27.48
N VAL A 4 12.32 1.49 27.39
CA VAL A 4 11.56 2.74 27.62
C VAL A 4 11.74 3.24 29.06
N ARG A 5 11.66 2.35 30.05
CA ARG A 5 11.87 2.72 31.46
C ARG A 5 13.27 3.22 31.77
N ILE A 6 14.30 2.66 31.12
CA ILE A 6 15.70 3.05 31.33
C ILE A 6 16.00 4.38 30.62
N ASN A 7 15.53 4.56 29.39
CA ASN A 7 15.86 5.73 28.57
C ASN A 7 14.89 6.90 28.75
N ASN A 8 13.75 6.67 29.41
CA ASN A 8 12.74 7.67 29.76
C ASN A 8 12.45 8.67 28.62
N PRO A 9 12.02 8.19 27.41
CA PRO A 9 11.72 9.07 26.30
C PRO A 9 10.54 9.99 26.66
N GLU A 10 10.55 11.21 26.16
CA GLU A 10 9.45 12.18 26.36
C GLU A 10 8.14 11.68 25.78
N PHE A 11 8.19 11.00 24.64
CA PHE A 11 7.04 10.37 24.01
C PHE A 11 7.48 9.21 23.10
N ILE A 12 6.51 8.39 22.72
CA ILE A 12 6.65 7.27 21.76
C ILE A 12 5.61 7.48 20.67
N ILE A 13 6.01 7.31 19.42
CA ILE A 13 5.09 7.17 18.30
C ILE A 13 5.00 5.69 17.97
N ASP A 14 3.81 5.12 18.12
CA ASP A 14 3.49 3.77 17.70
C ASP A 14 2.89 3.82 16.30
N VAL A 15 3.60 3.26 15.32
CA VAL A 15 3.21 3.31 13.90
C VAL A 15 2.72 1.93 13.47
N GLY A 16 1.50 1.88 12.98
CA GLY A 16 0.91 0.63 12.47
C GLY A 16 -0.43 0.30 13.09
N GLY A 17 -0.64 -0.97 13.40
CA GLY A 17 -1.87 -1.49 13.97
C GLY A 17 -1.84 -1.56 15.51
N GLU A 18 -2.59 -2.50 16.05
CA GLU A 18 -2.63 -2.77 17.48
C GLU A 18 -1.28 -3.25 18.01
N ASN A 19 -0.77 -2.62 19.07
CA ASN A 19 0.55 -2.90 19.61
C ASN A 19 0.51 -2.94 21.15
N ILE A 20 0.44 -4.15 21.69
CA ILE A 20 0.39 -4.38 23.15
C ILE A 20 1.60 -3.79 23.87
N ILE A 21 2.79 -3.77 23.24
CA ILE A 21 4.00 -3.21 23.86
C ILE A 21 3.86 -1.70 24.02
N ALA A 22 3.34 -1.01 23.01
CA ALA A 22 3.05 0.41 23.06
C ALA A 22 2.01 0.73 24.12
N ASP A 23 0.94 -0.06 24.21
CA ASP A 23 -0.10 0.09 25.23
C ASP A 23 0.44 -0.07 26.64
N VAL A 24 1.32 -1.03 26.88
CA VAL A 24 2.02 -1.17 28.18
C VAL A 24 2.93 0.02 28.44
N CYS A 25 3.63 0.54 27.43
CA CYS A 25 4.50 1.71 27.57
C CYS A 25 3.72 2.99 27.89
N SER A 26 2.45 3.09 27.52
CA SER A 26 1.60 4.25 27.84
C SER A 26 1.42 4.50 29.34
N LYS A 27 1.75 3.51 30.19
CA LYS A 27 1.78 3.64 31.65
C LYS A 27 3.03 4.37 32.19
N PHE A 28 4.04 4.58 31.35
CA PHE A 28 5.33 5.12 31.77
C PHE A 28 5.71 6.40 31.02
N THR A 29 5.14 6.60 29.85
CA THR A 29 5.38 7.78 29.03
C THR A 29 4.20 8.04 28.10
N THR A 30 4.15 9.21 27.49
CA THR A 30 3.14 9.54 26.48
C THR A 30 3.34 8.70 25.23
N VAL A 31 2.31 7.97 24.84
CA VAL A 31 2.27 7.22 23.58
C VAL A 31 1.29 7.89 22.63
N CYS A 32 1.71 8.10 21.40
CA CYS A 32 0.86 8.53 20.30
C CYS A 32 0.67 7.35 19.35
N SER A 33 -0.53 6.83 19.25
CA SER A 33 -0.86 5.79 18.27
C SER A 33 -1.13 6.44 16.91
N TYR A 34 -0.40 6.01 15.89
CA TYR A 34 -0.54 6.43 14.50
C TYR A 34 -0.83 5.22 13.62
N PRO A 35 -2.10 4.77 13.54
CA PRO A 35 -2.46 3.67 12.65
C PRO A 35 -2.35 4.14 11.19
N CYS A 36 -1.40 3.58 10.46
CA CYS A 36 -1.20 3.86 9.03
C CYS A 36 -2.22 3.15 8.14
N VAL A 37 -3.33 2.67 8.71
CA VAL A 37 -4.39 1.92 8.03
C VAL A 37 -5.71 2.66 8.10
N GLY A 38 -6.54 2.49 7.09
CA GLY A 38 -7.88 3.08 7.02
C GLY A 38 -8.93 2.40 7.91
N THR A 39 -8.51 1.55 8.86
CA THR A 39 -9.39 0.87 9.82
C THR A 39 -9.09 1.34 11.24
N PRO A 40 -10.12 1.43 12.10
CA PRO A 40 -9.91 1.74 13.50
C PRO A 40 -9.08 0.65 14.18
N VAL A 41 -8.30 1.02 15.17
CA VAL A 41 -7.47 0.11 15.97
C VAL A 41 -7.73 0.33 17.46
N HIS A 42 -7.69 -0.73 18.24
CA HIS A 42 -7.68 -0.61 19.70
C HIS A 42 -6.29 -0.19 20.18
N SER A 43 -6.22 0.84 20.98
CA SER A 43 -4.99 1.29 21.62
C SER A 43 -5.29 1.92 22.97
N ALA A 44 -4.42 1.68 23.95
CA ALA A 44 -4.44 2.37 25.24
C ALA A 44 -3.65 3.70 25.21
N ALA A 45 -3.13 4.12 24.05
CA ALA A 45 -2.40 5.38 23.90
C ALA A 45 -3.32 6.57 24.22
N PRO A 46 -2.88 7.54 25.02
CA PRO A 46 -3.67 8.73 25.36
C PRO A 46 -3.90 9.66 24.15
N VAL A 47 -3.09 9.51 23.11
CA VAL A 47 -3.18 10.27 21.86
C VAL A 47 -3.34 9.33 20.69
N VAL A 48 -4.34 9.57 19.85
CA VAL A 48 -4.57 8.84 18.59
C VAL A 48 -4.51 9.82 17.44
N ILE A 49 -3.69 9.52 16.45
CA ILE A 49 -3.55 10.33 15.24
C ILE A 49 -4.29 9.62 14.11
N ARG A 50 -5.29 10.26 13.52
CA ARG A 50 -5.96 9.81 12.30
C ARG A 50 -5.31 10.47 11.08
N CYS A 51 -4.94 9.67 10.08
CA CYS A 51 -4.31 10.18 8.85
C CYS A 51 -5.31 10.57 7.76
N PHE A 52 -6.60 10.60 8.05
CA PHE A 52 -7.67 10.97 7.12
C PHE A 52 -8.84 11.59 7.89
N HIS A 53 -9.63 12.37 7.17
CA HIS A 53 -10.86 12.92 7.69
C HIS A 53 -11.98 11.86 7.69
N CYS A 54 -12.72 11.78 8.78
CA CYS A 54 -13.88 10.90 8.92
C CYS A 54 -15.13 11.72 9.20
N GLU A 55 -16.22 11.40 8.53
CA GLU A 55 -17.54 11.99 8.74
C GLU A 55 -18.63 10.91 8.77
N GLY A 56 -19.74 11.23 9.44
CA GLY A 56 -20.93 10.39 9.49
C GLY A 56 -20.70 9.01 10.09
N GLU A 57 -21.29 7.98 9.50
CA GLU A 57 -21.24 6.60 10.03
C GLU A 57 -19.81 6.06 10.24
N LYS A 58 -18.86 6.50 9.39
CA LYS A 58 -17.45 6.13 9.56
C LYS A 58 -16.86 6.73 10.83
N GLU A 59 -17.21 7.98 11.14
CA GLU A 59 -16.76 8.64 12.37
C GLU A 59 -17.31 7.93 13.60
N ASP A 60 -18.56 7.51 13.58
CA ASP A 60 -19.18 6.77 14.68
C ASP A 60 -18.47 5.43 14.91
N ILE A 61 -18.14 4.70 13.85
CA ILE A 61 -17.35 3.46 13.93
C ILE A 61 -15.99 3.74 14.58
N TYR A 62 -15.25 4.76 14.09
CA TYR A 62 -13.95 5.10 14.67
C TYR A 62 -14.03 5.52 16.13
N ASN A 63 -15.04 6.31 16.48
CA ASN A 63 -15.24 6.78 17.85
C ASN A 63 -15.61 5.65 18.80
N SER A 64 -16.25 4.58 18.31
CA SER A 64 -16.57 3.40 19.13
C SER A 64 -15.33 2.63 19.62
N TYR A 65 -14.17 2.82 18.99
CA TYR A 65 -12.89 2.24 19.40
C TYR A 65 -12.11 3.12 20.39
N LEU A 66 -12.59 4.33 20.66
CA LEU A 66 -11.93 5.30 21.51
C LEU A 66 -12.54 5.28 22.91
N THR A 67 -11.73 5.64 23.89
CA THR A 67 -12.18 5.94 25.24
C THR A 67 -12.31 7.44 25.45
N SER A 68 -13.13 7.88 26.41
CA SER A 68 -13.30 9.30 26.74
C SER A 68 -12.00 9.99 27.23
N ALA A 69 -10.98 9.21 27.61
CA ALA A 69 -9.69 9.71 28.06
C ALA A 69 -8.70 9.98 26.91
N GLN A 70 -9.02 9.53 25.71
CA GLN A 70 -8.14 9.66 24.55
C GLN A 70 -8.41 10.97 23.79
N ARG A 71 -7.35 11.59 23.29
CA ARG A 71 -7.41 12.74 22.40
C ARG A 71 -7.12 12.31 20.97
N VAL A 72 -7.96 12.73 20.05
CA VAL A 72 -7.80 12.42 18.61
C VAL A 72 -7.33 13.66 17.91
N PHE A 73 -6.31 13.50 17.08
CA PHE A 73 -5.83 14.52 16.15
C PHE A 73 -5.96 13.99 14.72
N GLU A 74 -6.52 14.78 13.86
CA GLU A 74 -6.51 14.51 12.41
C GLU A 74 -5.26 15.14 11.80
N LEU A 75 -4.44 14.30 11.20
CA LEU A 75 -3.24 14.73 10.51
C LEU A 75 -3.29 14.20 9.08
N VAL A 76 -3.61 15.06 8.14
CA VAL A 76 -3.53 14.71 6.72
C VAL A 76 -2.06 14.58 6.36
N THR A 77 -1.62 13.34 6.15
CA THR A 77 -0.25 13.05 5.69
C THR A 77 -0.22 13.08 4.18
N GLY A 78 0.65 13.93 3.63
CA GLY A 78 1.00 13.91 2.20
C GLY A 78 2.24 13.06 1.95
N ASN A 79 2.28 12.35 0.84
CA ASN A 79 3.51 11.76 0.35
C ASN A 79 4.24 12.78 -0.54
N GLU A 80 5.43 13.21 -0.14
CA GLU A 80 6.33 13.89 -1.06
C GLU A 80 6.80 12.90 -2.11
N LEU A 81 6.23 13.01 -3.30
CA LEU A 81 6.70 12.25 -4.46
C LEU A 81 7.72 13.11 -5.19
N SER A 82 8.92 12.59 -5.40
CA SER A 82 9.97 13.28 -6.16
C SER A 82 9.45 13.76 -7.53
N SER A 83 9.91 14.93 -7.99
CA SER A 83 9.52 15.44 -9.30
C SER A 83 10.04 14.51 -10.41
N THR A 84 9.17 14.13 -11.32
CA THR A 84 9.48 13.21 -12.44
C THR A 84 10.16 13.90 -13.63
N GLY A 85 10.74 15.09 -13.44
CA GLY A 85 11.17 15.96 -14.55
C GLY A 85 12.06 15.29 -15.60
N ASP A 86 12.92 14.35 -15.22
CA ASP A 86 13.92 13.77 -16.13
C ASP A 86 13.67 12.29 -16.50
N VAL A 87 12.89 11.56 -15.71
CA VAL A 87 12.69 10.10 -15.90
C VAL A 87 11.70 9.79 -17.04
N MET A 88 10.75 10.67 -17.32
CA MET A 88 9.74 10.44 -18.36
C MET A 88 10.31 10.46 -19.81
N GLY A 89 11.45 11.11 -20.01
CA GLY A 89 12.05 11.21 -21.36
C GLY A 89 12.65 9.91 -21.87
N GLU A 90 13.39 9.20 -21.04
CA GLU A 90 14.07 7.96 -21.44
C GLU A 90 13.13 6.74 -21.46
N MET A 91 12.16 6.67 -20.55
CA MET A 91 11.24 5.51 -20.45
C MET A 91 10.10 5.54 -21.48
N ASN A 92 9.66 6.72 -21.90
CA ASN A 92 8.74 6.83 -23.05
C ASN A 92 9.36 6.32 -24.35
N SER A 93 10.70 6.25 -24.46
CA SER A 93 11.38 5.64 -25.60
C SER A 93 11.29 4.10 -25.60
N LEU A 94 11.26 3.48 -24.41
CA LEU A 94 11.10 2.02 -24.26
C LEU A 94 9.65 1.56 -24.56
N LYS A 95 8.66 2.40 -24.26
CA LYS A 95 7.25 2.13 -24.63
C LYS A 95 6.98 2.15 -26.13
N LYS A 96 7.76 2.88 -26.89
CA LYS A 96 7.53 3.08 -28.35
C LYS A 96 7.85 1.88 -29.22
N GLU A 97 8.55 0.88 -28.73
CA GLU A 97 9.01 -0.25 -29.57
C GLU A 97 8.07 -1.46 -29.57
N ASN A 98 7.06 -1.51 -28.69
CA ASN A 98 6.15 -2.64 -28.63
C ASN A 98 4.71 -2.16 -28.43
N ASP A 99 3.78 -2.65 -29.27
CA ASP A 99 2.32 -2.50 -29.13
C ASP A 99 1.76 -3.18 -27.85
N LYS A 100 2.56 -3.28 -26.81
CA LYS A 100 2.19 -3.92 -25.55
C LYS A 100 1.42 -2.95 -24.66
N VAL A 101 0.38 -3.47 -24.03
CA VAL A 101 -0.37 -2.81 -22.96
C VAL A 101 0.01 -3.45 -21.61
N ILE A 102 0.49 -2.65 -20.69
CA ILE A 102 1.01 -3.13 -19.41
C ILE A 102 0.03 -2.80 -18.28
N ILE A 103 -0.50 -3.84 -17.66
CA ILE A 103 -1.26 -3.74 -16.41
C ILE A 103 -0.30 -3.91 -15.24
N LEU A 104 -0.26 -2.92 -14.34
CA LEU A 104 0.55 -2.97 -13.12
C LEU A 104 -0.26 -3.42 -11.92
N VAL A 105 0.30 -4.35 -11.16
CA VAL A 105 -0.17 -4.76 -9.83
C VAL A 105 0.99 -4.61 -8.85
N VAL A 106 0.84 -3.75 -7.85
CA VAL A 106 1.96 -3.33 -7.00
C VAL A 106 1.65 -3.57 -5.52
N GLY A 107 2.54 -4.22 -4.78
CA GLY A 107 2.38 -4.40 -3.33
C GLY A 107 3.50 -5.23 -2.69
N ASN A 108 3.65 -5.08 -1.38
CA ASN A 108 4.65 -5.82 -0.61
C ASN A 108 4.13 -7.16 -0.06
N ARG A 109 2.83 -7.45 -0.22
CA ARG A 109 2.18 -8.66 0.32
C ARG A 109 1.32 -9.33 -0.75
N LEU A 110 1.77 -9.31 -2.01
CA LEU A 110 1.02 -9.83 -3.15
C LEU A 110 0.65 -11.31 -3.01
N ASP A 111 1.49 -12.11 -2.33
CA ASP A 111 1.20 -13.52 -2.07
C ASP A 111 -0.10 -13.74 -1.29
N SER A 112 -0.43 -12.84 -0.37
CA SER A 112 -1.63 -12.91 0.47
C SER A 112 -2.77 -12.03 -0.02
N GLU A 113 -2.49 -10.98 -0.80
CA GLU A 113 -3.46 -9.98 -1.21
C GLU A 113 -4.06 -10.26 -2.59
N VAL A 114 -3.35 -11.00 -3.45
CA VAL A 114 -3.84 -11.42 -4.77
C VAL A 114 -4.54 -12.77 -4.64
N SER A 115 -5.88 -12.75 -4.72
CA SER A 115 -6.69 -13.97 -4.67
C SER A 115 -6.63 -14.76 -6.00
N GLU A 116 -7.05 -16.03 -5.97
CA GLU A 116 -7.18 -16.83 -7.20
C GLU A 116 -8.20 -16.21 -8.16
N GLU A 117 -9.33 -15.71 -7.65
CA GLU A 117 -10.36 -15.05 -8.46
C GLU A 117 -9.80 -13.83 -9.19
N PHE A 118 -8.94 -13.05 -8.52
CA PHE A 118 -8.29 -11.90 -9.16
C PHE A 118 -7.35 -12.34 -10.28
N VAL A 119 -6.57 -13.42 -10.07
CA VAL A 119 -5.72 -14.00 -11.12
C VAL A 119 -6.57 -14.52 -12.27
N ASP A 120 -7.70 -15.18 -12.00
CA ASP A 120 -8.60 -15.69 -13.02
C ASP A 120 -9.18 -14.56 -13.89
N ILE A 121 -9.54 -13.43 -13.28
CA ILE A 121 -9.98 -12.23 -14.01
C ILE A 121 -8.87 -11.72 -14.94
N LEU A 122 -7.65 -11.61 -14.44
CA LEU A 122 -6.50 -11.19 -15.26
C LEU A 122 -6.25 -12.17 -16.40
N ASP A 123 -6.35 -13.48 -16.16
CA ASP A 123 -6.13 -14.51 -17.18
C ASP A 123 -7.19 -14.47 -18.30
N VAL A 124 -8.44 -14.14 -17.94
CA VAL A 124 -9.50 -13.87 -18.92
C VAL A 124 -9.16 -12.67 -19.80
N VAL A 125 -8.67 -11.56 -19.21
CA VAL A 125 -8.22 -10.38 -19.96
C VAL A 125 -7.06 -10.73 -20.89
N LEU A 126 -6.07 -11.45 -20.38
CA LEU A 126 -4.94 -11.88 -21.18
C LEU A 126 -5.39 -12.80 -22.35
N SER A 127 -6.37 -13.66 -22.14
CA SER A 127 -6.88 -14.53 -23.19
C SER A 127 -7.61 -13.76 -24.30
N ALA A 128 -8.32 -12.68 -23.92
CA ALA A 128 -9.06 -11.84 -24.86
C ALA A 128 -8.14 -10.88 -25.64
N GLU A 129 -7.07 -10.37 -25.02
CA GLU A 129 -6.24 -9.29 -25.54
C GLU A 129 -4.77 -9.73 -25.63
N PRO A 130 -4.28 -10.22 -26.78
CA PRO A 130 -2.93 -10.77 -26.91
C PRO A 130 -1.80 -9.78 -26.65
N GLN A 131 -2.04 -8.47 -26.78
CA GLN A 131 -1.05 -7.40 -26.53
C GLN A 131 -0.91 -7.04 -25.06
N VAL A 132 -1.81 -7.54 -24.16
CA VAL A 132 -1.78 -7.21 -22.74
C VAL A 132 -0.78 -8.08 -21.99
N PHE A 133 -0.03 -7.47 -21.09
CA PHE A 133 0.89 -8.08 -20.12
C PHE A 133 0.53 -7.60 -18.73
N VAL A 134 0.75 -8.44 -17.73
CA VAL A 134 0.58 -8.09 -16.31
C VAL A 134 1.93 -8.09 -15.63
N GLU A 135 2.30 -6.96 -15.03
CA GLU A 135 3.55 -6.82 -14.30
C GLU A 135 3.29 -6.67 -12.80
N PHE A 136 3.86 -7.59 -12.03
CA PHE A 136 3.83 -7.57 -10.58
C PHE A 136 5.10 -6.92 -10.04
N ILE A 137 4.94 -5.87 -9.23
CA ILE A 137 6.05 -5.16 -8.56
C ILE A 137 5.93 -5.36 -7.06
N GLY A 138 6.86 -6.10 -6.46
CA GLY A 138 6.90 -6.44 -5.06
C GLY A 138 7.23 -7.90 -4.81
N GLU A 139 7.22 -8.32 -3.55
CA GLU A 139 7.46 -9.73 -3.19
C GLU A 139 6.23 -10.59 -3.51
N CYS A 140 6.41 -11.62 -4.34
CA CYS A 140 5.34 -12.45 -4.88
C CYS A 140 5.82 -13.86 -5.27
N ASN A 141 6.58 -14.52 -4.40
CA ASN A 141 7.12 -15.86 -4.68
C ASN A 141 6.01 -16.93 -4.79
N GLY A 142 5.07 -16.96 -3.84
CA GLY A 142 3.94 -17.89 -3.86
C GLY A 142 2.96 -17.59 -4.99
N LEU A 143 2.76 -16.32 -5.34
CA LEU A 143 1.93 -15.91 -6.49
C LEU A 143 2.54 -16.39 -7.80
N LYS A 144 3.87 -16.30 -7.94
CA LYS A 144 4.59 -16.81 -9.12
C LYS A 144 4.36 -18.30 -9.31
N ASP A 145 4.40 -19.10 -8.25
CA ASP A 145 4.14 -20.54 -8.30
C ASP A 145 2.69 -20.83 -8.73
N ARG A 146 1.72 -20.07 -8.25
CA ARG A 146 0.31 -20.19 -8.67
C ARG A 146 0.13 -19.88 -10.15
N ILE A 147 0.67 -18.76 -10.60
CA ILE A 147 0.56 -18.30 -12.00
C ILE A 147 1.31 -19.24 -12.97
N SER A 148 2.36 -19.91 -12.53
CA SER A 148 3.09 -20.89 -13.38
C SER A 148 2.21 -22.01 -13.96
N LYS A 149 1.02 -22.22 -13.38
CA LYS A 149 0.03 -23.23 -13.80
C LYS A 149 -1.02 -22.68 -14.78
N LYS A 150 -1.03 -21.38 -15.07
CA LYS A 150 -1.97 -20.73 -15.98
C LYS A 150 -1.51 -20.81 -17.42
N ASP A 151 -2.46 -20.77 -18.35
CA ASP A 151 -2.19 -20.87 -19.79
C ASP A 151 -1.42 -19.63 -20.31
N ASN A 152 -1.72 -18.45 -19.77
CA ASN A 152 -1.08 -17.18 -20.16
C ASN A 152 0.16 -16.82 -19.33
N LYS A 153 0.78 -17.77 -18.63
CA LYS A 153 1.89 -17.56 -17.69
C LYS A 153 3.05 -16.72 -18.22
N GLU A 154 3.35 -16.82 -19.52
CA GLU A 154 4.45 -16.08 -20.17
C GLU A 154 4.21 -14.57 -20.28
N ARG A 155 2.97 -14.14 -20.06
CA ARG A 155 2.57 -12.73 -20.09
C ARG A 155 2.46 -12.09 -18.71
N TYR A 156 2.79 -12.85 -17.66
CA TYR A 156 2.94 -12.34 -16.31
C TYR A 156 4.43 -12.13 -16.01
N ILE A 157 4.79 -10.91 -15.69
CA ILE A 157 6.17 -10.48 -15.43
C ILE A 157 6.31 -10.13 -13.94
N PHE A 158 7.40 -10.56 -13.33
CA PHE A 158 7.64 -10.38 -11.89
C PHE A 158 8.96 -9.65 -11.67
N HIS A 159 8.88 -8.42 -11.14
CA HIS A 159 10.05 -7.56 -10.95
C HIS A 159 10.66 -7.64 -9.53
N GLY A 160 9.97 -8.27 -8.57
CA GLY A 160 10.38 -8.23 -7.18
C GLY A 160 10.29 -6.82 -6.57
N TYR A 161 11.07 -6.55 -5.54
CA TYR A 161 11.03 -5.26 -4.83
C TYR A 161 11.72 -4.15 -5.63
N ALA A 162 11.00 -3.08 -5.94
CA ALA A 162 11.53 -1.91 -6.62
C ALA A 162 12.03 -0.86 -5.62
N ARG A 163 13.31 -0.45 -5.73
CA ARG A 163 13.87 0.64 -4.91
C ARG A 163 13.27 2.00 -5.25
N ASN A 164 13.03 2.24 -6.52
CA ASN A 164 12.34 3.44 -7.02
C ASN A 164 11.01 3.01 -7.64
N LEU A 165 9.96 3.00 -6.80
CA LEU A 165 8.65 2.56 -7.23
C LEU A 165 8.03 3.48 -8.28
N GLN A 166 8.28 4.79 -8.20
CA GLN A 166 7.76 5.75 -9.17
C GLN A 166 8.30 5.49 -10.58
N GLU A 167 9.60 5.22 -10.68
CA GLU A 167 10.25 4.86 -11.93
C GLU A 167 9.71 3.51 -12.45
N ALA A 168 9.69 2.48 -11.61
CA ALA A 168 9.20 1.16 -11.98
C ALA A 168 7.74 1.19 -12.48
N MET A 169 6.90 2.06 -11.94
CA MET A 169 5.50 2.20 -12.35
C MET A 169 5.31 3.09 -13.59
N SER A 170 6.32 3.79 -14.07
CA SER A 170 6.16 4.74 -15.20
C SER A 170 5.91 4.06 -16.55
N VAL A 171 6.19 2.76 -16.66
CA VAL A 171 5.96 1.96 -17.86
C VAL A 171 4.53 1.45 -18.01
N GLY A 172 3.73 1.48 -16.92
CA GLY A 172 2.38 0.93 -16.91
C GLY A 172 1.37 1.77 -17.68
N ASP A 173 0.46 1.11 -18.38
CA ASP A 173 -0.67 1.72 -19.06
C ASP A 173 -1.93 1.75 -18.19
N LEU A 174 -2.06 0.80 -17.27
CA LEU A 174 -3.14 0.69 -16.30
C LEU A 174 -2.59 0.18 -14.97
N PHE A 175 -2.97 0.80 -13.86
CA PHE A 175 -2.73 0.27 -12.53
C PHE A 175 -4.00 -0.38 -12.00
N VAL A 176 -3.91 -1.61 -11.52
CA VAL A 176 -5.03 -2.32 -10.90
C VAL A 176 -4.67 -2.70 -9.47
N ASN A 177 -5.48 -2.26 -8.53
CA ASN A 177 -5.32 -2.62 -7.13
C ASN A 177 -6.17 -3.87 -6.83
N PRO A 178 -5.60 -4.99 -6.39
CA PRO A 178 -6.38 -6.14 -5.98
C PRO A 178 -7.31 -5.78 -4.82
N PRO A 179 -8.43 -6.50 -4.62
CA PRO A 179 -9.31 -6.28 -3.46
C PRO A 179 -8.54 -6.48 -2.15
N ARG A 180 -8.18 -5.39 -1.49
CA ARG A 180 -7.37 -5.38 -0.26
C ARG A 180 -7.55 -4.10 0.53
N THR A 181 -7.19 -4.13 1.80
CA THR A 181 -7.00 -2.93 2.61
C THR A 181 -5.60 -2.38 2.36
N GLY A 182 -5.48 -1.20 1.75
CA GLY A 182 -4.20 -0.56 1.45
C GLY A 182 -3.96 -0.34 -0.05
N GLY A 183 -2.69 -0.14 -0.42
CA GLY A 183 -2.29 0.16 -1.80
C GLY A 183 -2.40 1.63 -2.19
N GLY A 184 -2.81 2.53 -1.28
CA GLY A 184 -3.00 3.95 -1.54
C GLY A 184 -1.74 4.66 -2.05
N THR A 185 -0.57 4.32 -1.55
CA THR A 185 0.70 4.89 -2.03
C THR A 185 0.95 4.54 -3.50
N ALA A 186 0.74 3.28 -3.89
CA ALA A 186 0.89 2.85 -5.28
C ALA A 186 -0.13 3.54 -6.19
N ALA A 187 -1.39 3.66 -5.75
CA ALA A 187 -2.42 4.40 -6.48
C ALA A 187 -2.04 5.88 -6.67
N THR A 188 -1.51 6.54 -5.62
CA THR A 188 -1.05 7.93 -5.71
C THR A 188 0.10 8.08 -6.71
N ILE A 189 1.03 7.12 -6.74
CA ILE A 189 2.14 7.11 -7.72
C ILE A 189 1.60 6.90 -9.14
N ALA A 190 0.64 5.99 -9.33
CA ALA A 190 0.00 5.78 -10.62
C ALA A 190 -0.64 7.08 -11.15
N LEU A 191 -1.44 7.76 -10.30
CA LEU A 191 -2.04 9.06 -10.65
C LEU A 191 -0.98 10.10 -11.02
N LYS A 192 0.12 10.18 -10.27
CA LYS A 192 1.22 11.10 -10.58
C LYS A 192 1.88 10.78 -11.92
N ASN A 193 2.05 9.51 -12.23
CA ASN A 193 2.57 9.04 -13.53
C ASN A 193 1.54 9.17 -14.66
N ARG A 194 0.32 9.66 -14.35
CA ARG A 194 -0.82 9.72 -15.29
C ARG A 194 -1.24 8.33 -15.79
N THR A 195 -0.97 7.30 -15.01
CA THR A 195 -1.43 5.95 -15.28
C THR A 195 -2.87 5.81 -14.76
N PRO A 196 -3.85 5.43 -15.59
CA PRO A 196 -5.21 5.14 -15.19
C PRO A 196 -5.27 4.08 -14.06
N ILE A 197 -6.33 4.16 -13.23
CA ILE A 197 -6.56 3.24 -12.11
C ILE A 197 -7.90 2.54 -12.31
#